data_f0c141dc0ec554ce7b1a7e47c7d02f89
#
_entry.id   f0c141dc0ec554ce7b1a7e47c7d02f89
#
_cell.length_a   1.000
_cell.length_b   1.000
_cell.length_c   1.000
_cell.angle_alpha   90.00
_cell.angle_beta   90.00
_cell.angle_gamma   90.00
#
_symmetry.space_group_name_H-M   'P 1'
#
loop_
_entity.id
_entity.type
_entity.pdbx_description
1 polymer ?
#
loop_
_entity_poly.entity_id
_entity_poly.type
_entity_poly.pdbx_seq_one_letter_code
_entity_poly.pdbx_strand_id
1 'polypeptide(L)'
;MRQLLIINPNTSGTVSELLQTHAQRAAGPDVRVRTVTARFGAPYIACEASYAVAGHATLDAWAAALSDGQATPDAVLIGCFGDPGLLALRDTSRVPVTGLAEAAFVEAAAHGRFAIVTGGVRWQPMLARLAQMLGYGDQLAGIHTVTPTGAQLAADPVAARALLAAACQAAVQDFRADAVILGGAGLAGLAQLIQADVSAPVIDSVLAGTRQALLAAAAGTGKGRGHFDVRWQQVSAEMTGLGLPAA
;
A
#
# COMPACT_ATOMS: atom_id res chain seq x y z
N MET A 1 1.46 -17.15 16.93
CA MET A 1 1.20 -15.69 16.71
C MET A 1 1.42 -15.42 15.23
N ARG A 2 0.41 -14.92 14.52
CA ARG A 2 0.51 -14.60 13.09
C ARG A 2 1.52 -13.49 12.84
N GLN A 3 2.17 -13.53 11.67
CA GLN A 3 3.16 -12.53 11.28
C GLN A 3 2.74 -11.84 9.99
N LEU A 4 2.62 -10.51 10.04
CA LEU A 4 2.39 -9.66 8.89
C LEU A 4 3.69 -8.92 8.54
N LEU A 5 4.20 -9.12 7.34
CA LEU A 5 5.30 -8.34 6.80
C LEU A 5 4.74 -7.16 6.01
N ILE A 6 5.16 -5.95 6.33
CA ILE A 6 4.90 -4.76 5.52
C ILE A 6 6.19 -4.38 4.80
N ILE A 7 6.12 -4.21 3.49
CA ILE A 7 7.23 -3.71 2.68
C ILE A 7 6.95 -2.25 2.35
N ASN A 8 7.73 -1.34 2.91
CA ASN A 8 7.75 0.04 2.45
C ASN A 8 8.69 0.15 1.24
N PRO A 9 8.15 0.38 0.02
CA PRO A 9 8.95 0.38 -1.21
C PRO A 9 9.68 1.70 -1.48
N ASN A 10 9.60 2.67 -0.57
CA ASN A 10 10.44 3.87 -0.56
C ASN A 10 11.51 3.79 0.54
N THR A 11 12.46 4.72 0.53
CA THR A 11 13.60 4.71 1.46
C THR A 11 13.38 5.52 2.75
N SER A 12 12.13 5.97 3.03
CA SER A 12 11.81 6.78 4.21
C SER A 12 11.56 5.91 5.44
N GLY A 13 12.45 5.96 6.43
CA GLY A 13 12.27 5.32 7.73
C GLY A 13 11.03 5.82 8.48
N THR A 14 10.75 7.13 8.42
CA THR A 14 9.56 7.73 9.05
C THR A 14 8.26 7.14 8.51
N VAL A 15 8.18 6.87 7.19
CA VAL A 15 7.01 6.21 6.60
C VAL A 15 6.89 4.77 7.11
N SER A 16 8.01 4.06 7.27
CA SER A 16 8.01 2.70 7.83
C SER A 16 7.52 2.68 9.27
N GLU A 17 7.90 3.65 10.09
CA GLU A 17 7.45 3.80 11.49
C GLU A 17 5.95 4.09 11.57
N LEU A 18 5.41 4.95 10.70
CA LEU A 18 3.98 5.20 10.59
C LEU A 18 3.21 3.93 10.21
N LEU A 19 3.65 3.24 9.17
CA LEU A 19 3.06 1.96 8.74
C LEU A 19 3.07 0.94 9.88
N GLN A 20 4.23 0.75 10.53
CA GLN A 20 4.39 -0.17 11.67
C GLN A 20 3.40 0.15 12.79
N THR A 21 3.32 1.42 13.19
CA THR A 21 2.48 1.86 14.32
C THR A 21 1.00 1.65 14.03
N HIS A 22 0.54 2.11 12.87
CA HIS A 22 -0.89 2.05 12.54
C HIS A 22 -1.34 0.63 12.21
N ALA A 23 -0.52 -0.14 11.49
CA ALA A 23 -0.83 -1.53 11.18
C ALA A 23 -0.79 -2.43 12.43
N GLN A 24 0.19 -2.25 13.34
CA GLN A 24 0.21 -3.01 14.59
C GLN A 24 -1.03 -2.73 15.45
N ARG A 25 -1.46 -1.47 15.53
CA ARG A 25 -2.69 -1.10 16.24
C ARG A 25 -3.93 -1.75 15.61
N ALA A 26 -4.02 -1.75 14.28
CA ALA A 26 -5.14 -2.35 13.55
C ALA A 26 -5.15 -3.88 13.63
N ALA A 27 -3.99 -4.52 13.65
CA ALA A 27 -3.83 -5.97 13.72
C ALA A 27 -4.11 -6.54 15.12
N GLY A 28 -3.96 -5.74 16.16
CA GLY A 28 -4.12 -6.17 17.55
C GLY A 28 -2.92 -6.93 18.13
N PRO A 29 -3.03 -7.40 19.38
CA PRO A 29 -1.91 -8.00 20.12
C PRO A 29 -1.52 -9.42 19.66
N ASP A 30 -2.42 -10.15 19.00
CA ASP A 30 -2.20 -11.54 18.58
C ASP A 30 -1.47 -11.66 17.24
N VAL A 31 -1.14 -10.52 16.61
CA VAL A 31 -0.42 -10.44 15.36
C VAL A 31 0.88 -9.67 15.57
N ARG A 32 1.98 -10.21 15.10
CA ARG A 32 3.27 -9.49 15.01
C ARG A 32 3.37 -8.81 13.65
N VAL A 33 3.35 -7.50 13.64
CA VAL A 33 3.64 -6.71 12.44
C VAL A 33 5.14 -6.43 12.39
N ARG A 34 5.74 -6.60 11.22
CA ARG A 34 7.13 -6.23 10.93
C ARG A 34 7.17 -5.41 9.65
N THR A 35 7.73 -4.21 9.72
CA THR A 35 7.90 -3.35 8.54
C THR A 35 9.37 -3.33 8.12
N VAL A 36 9.62 -3.55 6.84
CA VAL A 36 10.94 -3.40 6.22
C VAL A 36 10.94 -2.22 5.25
N THR A 37 12.05 -1.50 5.21
CA THR A 37 12.25 -0.34 4.34
C THR A 37 13.10 -0.74 3.15
N ALA A 38 12.72 -0.31 1.95
CA ALA A 38 13.52 -0.53 0.75
C ALA A 38 14.94 0.03 0.90
N ARG A 39 15.94 -0.72 0.43
CA ARG A 39 17.36 -0.37 0.54
C ARG A 39 17.80 0.69 -0.47
N PHE A 40 17.02 0.88 -1.54
CA PHE A 40 17.26 1.84 -2.62
C PHE A 40 15.96 2.37 -3.20
N GLY A 41 16.05 3.42 -3.98
CA GLY A 41 14.92 4.10 -4.60
C GLY A 41 14.76 5.53 -4.12
N ALA A 42 13.58 6.09 -4.27
CA ALA A 42 13.26 7.43 -3.84
C ALA A 42 12.73 7.45 -2.39
N PRO A 43 12.98 8.52 -1.62
CA PRO A 43 12.37 8.69 -0.29
C PRO A 43 10.86 8.94 -0.36
N TYR A 44 10.37 9.35 -1.52
CA TYR A 44 8.95 9.51 -1.85
C TYR A 44 8.69 9.12 -3.31
N ILE A 45 7.73 8.22 -3.53
CA ILE A 45 7.33 7.79 -4.87
C ILE A 45 6.34 8.83 -5.40
N ALA A 46 6.73 9.56 -6.45
CA ALA A 46 6.00 10.73 -6.94
C ALA A 46 5.72 10.71 -8.45
N CYS A 47 6.24 9.75 -9.18
CA CYS A 47 6.11 9.66 -10.65
C CYS A 47 6.36 8.24 -11.14
N GLU A 48 6.09 7.99 -12.42
CA GLU A 48 6.28 6.69 -13.07
C GLU A 48 7.69 6.10 -12.90
N ALA A 49 8.73 6.93 -13.03
CA ALA A 49 10.11 6.46 -12.87
C ALA A 49 10.38 5.97 -11.43
N SER A 50 9.98 6.74 -10.41
CA SER A 50 10.11 6.32 -9.02
C SER A 50 9.21 5.11 -8.69
N TYR A 51 8.06 5.00 -9.33
CA TYR A 51 7.14 3.87 -9.21
C TYR A 51 7.75 2.57 -9.79
N ALA A 52 8.37 2.65 -10.97
CA ALA A 52 9.06 1.51 -11.59
C ALA A 52 10.23 1.01 -10.72
N VAL A 53 11.04 1.92 -10.18
CA VAL A 53 12.12 1.58 -9.25
C VAL A 53 11.56 0.98 -7.95
N ALA A 54 10.45 1.53 -7.43
CA ALA A 54 9.80 1.01 -6.24
C ALA A 54 9.28 -0.43 -6.43
N GLY A 55 8.85 -0.80 -7.63
CA GLY A 55 8.50 -2.19 -7.96
C GLY A 55 9.68 -3.14 -7.79
N HIS A 56 10.87 -2.78 -8.32
CA HIS A 56 12.09 -3.55 -8.08
C HIS A 56 12.47 -3.57 -6.59
N ALA A 57 12.39 -2.43 -5.92
CA ALA A 57 12.71 -2.33 -4.50
C ALA A 57 11.79 -3.18 -3.60
N THR A 58 10.52 -3.37 -4.01
CA THR A 58 9.57 -4.29 -3.35
C THR A 58 10.05 -5.74 -3.43
N LEU A 59 10.47 -6.19 -4.62
CA LEU A 59 10.98 -7.55 -4.83
C LEU A 59 12.30 -7.78 -4.07
N ASP A 60 13.19 -6.80 -4.09
CA ASP A 60 14.46 -6.85 -3.36
C ASP A 60 14.25 -6.92 -1.84
N ALA A 61 13.36 -6.10 -1.30
CA ALA A 61 13.02 -6.11 0.13
C ALA A 61 12.35 -7.43 0.56
N TRP A 62 11.53 -8.02 -0.30
CA TRP A 62 10.98 -9.36 -0.07
C TRP A 62 12.07 -10.43 -0.01
N ALA A 63 12.97 -10.47 -1.00
CA ALA A 63 14.07 -11.42 -1.03
C ALA A 63 14.97 -11.29 0.21
N ALA A 64 15.30 -10.06 0.61
CA ALA A 64 16.06 -9.78 1.81
C ALA A 64 15.33 -10.27 3.08
N ALA A 65 14.02 -10.03 3.18
CA ALA A 65 13.22 -10.45 4.32
C ALA A 65 13.07 -11.96 4.47
N LEU A 66 13.18 -12.72 3.38
CA LEU A 66 13.22 -14.19 3.41
C LEU A 66 14.60 -14.73 3.82
N SER A 67 15.65 -13.94 3.64
CA SER A 67 17.05 -14.35 3.89
C SER A 67 17.60 -13.85 5.24
N ASP A 68 16.81 -13.08 6.02
CA ASP A 68 17.26 -12.45 7.26
C ASP A 68 17.23 -13.35 8.52
N GLY A 69 16.90 -14.62 8.34
CA GLY A 69 16.81 -15.62 9.43
C GLY A 69 15.55 -15.50 10.30
N GLN A 70 14.63 -14.59 9.97
CA GLN A 70 13.33 -14.50 10.64
C GLN A 70 12.36 -15.56 10.09
N ALA A 71 11.30 -15.84 10.86
CA ALA A 71 10.25 -16.72 10.38
C ALA A 71 9.54 -16.14 9.16
N THR A 72 9.18 -17.00 8.20
CA THR A 72 8.38 -16.62 7.03
C THR A 72 7.06 -15.98 7.49
N PRO A 73 6.67 -14.81 6.98
CA PRO A 73 5.41 -14.18 7.36
C PRO A 73 4.20 -14.99 6.85
N ASP A 74 3.04 -14.81 7.48
CA ASP A 74 1.78 -15.41 7.04
C ASP A 74 1.12 -14.60 5.89
N ALA A 75 1.46 -13.32 5.75
CA ALA A 75 1.04 -12.45 4.65
C ALA A 75 2.02 -11.29 4.45
N VAL A 76 1.96 -10.70 3.26
CA VAL A 76 2.71 -9.49 2.89
C VAL A 76 1.75 -8.37 2.53
N LEU A 77 2.04 -7.15 3.02
CA LEU A 77 1.38 -5.92 2.65
C LEU A 77 2.38 -4.97 1.99
N ILE A 78 2.10 -4.51 0.77
CA ILE A 78 2.89 -3.47 0.12
C ILE A 78 2.45 -2.12 0.68
N GLY A 79 3.33 -1.47 1.43
CA GLY A 79 3.08 -0.24 2.19
C GLY A 79 3.15 1.05 1.36
N CYS A 80 2.61 1.03 0.15
CA CYS A 80 2.51 2.21 -0.72
C CYS A 80 1.16 2.21 -1.42
N PHE A 81 0.48 3.36 -1.41
CA PHE A 81 -0.80 3.51 -2.09
C PHE A 81 -0.59 3.73 -3.60
N GLY A 82 -0.53 2.63 -4.30
CA GLY A 82 -0.18 2.48 -5.72
C GLY A 82 0.39 1.08 -5.97
N ASP A 83 0.68 0.33 -4.93
CA ASP A 83 0.99 -1.10 -4.94
C ASP A 83 2.13 -1.50 -5.90
N PRO A 84 3.30 -0.81 -5.87
CA PRO A 84 4.37 -1.10 -6.81
C PRO A 84 4.92 -2.50 -6.60
N GLY A 85 4.96 -3.29 -7.67
CA GLY A 85 5.42 -4.69 -7.65
C GLY A 85 4.38 -5.72 -7.21
N LEU A 86 3.11 -5.33 -6.99
CA LEU A 86 2.04 -6.22 -6.49
C LEU A 86 1.93 -7.52 -7.29
N LEU A 87 1.77 -7.43 -8.62
CA LEU A 87 1.56 -8.61 -9.45
C LEU A 87 2.79 -9.50 -9.50
N ALA A 88 3.98 -8.91 -9.60
CA ALA A 88 5.24 -9.64 -9.63
C ALA A 88 5.51 -10.36 -8.30
N LEU A 89 5.27 -9.68 -7.17
CA LEU A 89 5.43 -10.31 -5.86
C LEU A 89 4.39 -11.39 -5.62
N ARG A 90 3.15 -11.21 -6.08
CA ARG A 90 2.07 -12.20 -5.96
C ARG A 90 2.35 -13.46 -6.76
N ASP A 91 2.95 -13.34 -7.94
CA ASP A 91 3.36 -14.49 -8.76
C ASP A 91 4.45 -15.33 -8.09
N THR A 92 5.34 -14.69 -7.34
CA THR A 92 6.50 -15.35 -6.71
C THR A 92 6.26 -15.76 -5.26
N SER A 93 5.40 -15.10 -4.53
CA SER A 93 5.19 -15.35 -3.09
C SER A 93 4.28 -16.55 -2.83
N ARG A 94 4.70 -17.46 -1.94
CA ARG A 94 3.85 -18.55 -1.43
C ARG A 94 2.83 -18.09 -0.40
N VAL A 95 3.02 -16.90 0.17
CA VAL A 95 2.06 -16.30 1.10
C VAL A 95 1.25 -15.22 0.38
N PRO A 96 0.03 -14.90 0.85
CA PRO A 96 -0.79 -13.88 0.22
C PRO A 96 -0.10 -12.52 0.24
N VAL A 97 -0.24 -11.79 -0.87
CA VAL A 97 0.27 -10.44 -1.06
C VAL A 97 -0.89 -9.49 -1.33
N THR A 98 -0.97 -8.43 -0.57
CA THR A 98 -1.98 -7.38 -0.64
C THR A 98 -1.31 -6.03 -0.81
N GLY A 99 -1.90 -5.13 -1.57
CA GLY A 99 -1.48 -3.73 -1.66
C GLY A 99 -2.40 -2.80 -0.88
N LEU A 100 -1.92 -1.60 -0.51
CA LEU A 100 -2.76 -0.59 0.16
C LEU A 100 -3.90 -0.10 -0.72
N ALA A 101 -3.62 0.12 -2.02
CA ALA A 101 -4.63 0.61 -2.95
C ALA A 101 -5.67 -0.47 -3.26
N GLU A 102 -5.24 -1.68 -3.60
CA GLU A 102 -6.14 -2.81 -3.84
C GLU A 102 -7.09 -3.03 -2.67
N ALA A 103 -6.56 -3.13 -1.46
CA ALA A 103 -7.38 -3.36 -0.26
C ALA A 103 -8.40 -2.24 -0.01
N ALA A 104 -7.98 -0.99 -0.23
CA ALA A 104 -8.87 0.16 -0.10
C ALA A 104 -9.95 0.16 -1.19
N PHE A 105 -9.63 -0.28 -2.41
CA PHE A 105 -10.62 -0.42 -3.50
C PHE A 105 -11.65 -1.50 -3.15
N VAL A 106 -11.22 -2.66 -2.64
CA VAL A 106 -12.13 -3.72 -2.17
C VAL A 106 -13.09 -3.20 -1.12
N GLU A 107 -12.58 -2.50 -0.10
CA GLU A 107 -13.39 -1.99 1.00
C GLU A 107 -14.35 -0.87 0.53
N ALA A 108 -13.86 0.08 -0.26
CA ALA A 108 -14.65 1.21 -0.74
C ALA A 108 -15.74 0.77 -1.74
N ALA A 109 -15.43 -0.18 -2.62
CA ALA A 109 -16.37 -0.73 -3.61
C ALA A 109 -17.57 -1.45 -2.97
N ALA A 110 -17.44 -1.92 -1.75
CA ALA A 110 -18.56 -2.51 -0.99
C ALA A 110 -19.65 -1.48 -0.64
N HIS A 111 -19.32 -0.17 -0.68
CA HIS A 111 -20.27 0.92 -0.46
C HIS A 111 -20.90 1.43 -1.77
N GLY A 112 -20.34 1.10 -2.93
CA GLY A 112 -20.76 1.59 -4.23
C GLY A 112 -19.63 2.24 -5.03
N ARG A 113 -19.90 3.39 -5.64
CA ARG A 113 -18.88 4.17 -6.34
C ARG A 113 -18.00 4.92 -5.35
N PHE A 114 -16.71 4.92 -5.57
CA PHE A 114 -15.79 5.57 -4.65
C PHE A 114 -14.91 6.63 -5.30
N ALA A 115 -14.52 7.63 -4.52
CA ALA A 115 -13.49 8.59 -4.89
C ALA A 115 -12.19 8.31 -4.13
N ILE A 116 -11.08 8.84 -4.65
CA ILE A 116 -9.77 8.79 -4.00
C ILE A 116 -9.33 10.22 -3.68
N VAL A 117 -8.86 10.44 -2.46
CA VAL A 117 -8.14 11.65 -2.06
C VAL A 117 -6.72 11.28 -1.66
N THR A 118 -5.72 11.90 -2.29
CA THR A 118 -4.29 11.63 -2.03
C THR A 118 -3.43 12.87 -2.26
N GLY A 119 -2.20 12.87 -1.72
CA GLY A 119 -1.22 13.94 -1.95
C GLY A 119 -0.41 13.72 -3.23
N GLY A 120 -0.24 14.81 -4.02
CA GLY A 120 0.61 14.81 -5.22
C GLY A 120 -0.14 14.52 -6.52
N VAL A 121 -0.20 15.53 -7.38
CA VAL A 121 -1.01 15.53 -8.63
C VAL A 121 -0.66 14.42 -9.64
N ARG A 122 0.58 13.95 -9.64
CA ARG A 122 1.04 12.91 -10.58
C ARG A 122 0.47 11.53 -10.26
N TRP A 123 -0.11 11.33 -9.07
CA TRP A 123 -0.74 10.07 -8.70
C TRP A 123 -2.06 9.82 -9.44
N GLN A 124 -2.74 10.86 -9.90
CA GLN A 124 -4.04 10.71 -10.54
C GLN A 124 -4.05 9.71 -11.71
N PRO A 125 -3.22 9.85 -12.77
CA PRO A 125 -3.21 8.88 -13.86
C PRO A 125 -2.70 7.50 -13.45
N MET A 126 -1.78 7.43 -12.49
CA MET A 126 -1.21 6.16 -12.01
C MET A 126 -2.26 5.35 -11.25
N LEU A 127 -3.05 5.99 -10.38
CA LEU A 127 -4.12 5.33 -9.62
C LEU A 127 -5.32 4.97 -10.50
N ALA A 128 -5.67 5.80 -11.48
CA ALA A 128 -6.72 5.48 -12.46
C ALA A 128 -6.37 4.20 -13.24
N ARG A 129 -5.12 4.10 -13.72
CA ARG A 129 -4.62 2.90 -14.40
C ARG A 129 -4.63 1.68 -13.47
N LEU A 130 -4.21 1.85 -12.21
CA LEU A 130 -4.22 0.76 -11.22
C LEU A 130 -5.65 0.27 -10.95
N ALA A 131 -6.61 1.18 -10.78
CA ALA A 131 -8.01 0.81 -10.58
C ALA A 131 -8.57 0.02 -11.76
N GLN A 132 -8.27 0.42 -13.00
CA GLN A 132 -8.67 -0.33 -14.20
C GLN A 132 -8.02 -1.72 -14.22
N MET A 133 -6.72 -1.82 -13.95
CA MET A 133 -5.96 -3.06 -13.95
C MET A 133 -6.50 -4.06 -12.91
N LEU A 134 -6.96 -3.57 -11.77
CA LEU A 134 -7.54 -4.39 -10.69
C LEU A 134 -9.06 -4.62 -10.83
N GLY A 135 -9.70 -4.12 -11.89
CA GLY A 135 -11.13 -4.34 -12.16
C GLY A 135 -12.08 -3.37 -11.45
N TYR A 136 -11.58 -2.25 -10.93
CA TYR A 136 -12.36 -1.22 -10.22
C TYR A 136 -12.57 0.06 -11.03
N GLY A 137 -12.25 0.06 -12.33
CA GLY A 137 -12.35 1.25 -13.17
C GLY A 137 -13.76 1.86 -13.21
N ASP A 138 -14.79 1.03 -13.32
CA ASP A 138 -16.21 1.49 -13.39
C ASP A 138 -16.73 2.02 -12.03
N GLN A 139 -16.13 1.56 -10.92
CA GLN A 139 -16.50 1.99 -9.57
C GLN A 139 -15.71 3.22 -9.11
N LEU A 140 -14.58 3.52 -9.75
CA LEU A 140 -13.81 4.73 -9.47
C LEU A 140 -14.53 5.96 -10.02
N ALA A 141 -15.17 6.73 -9.15
CA ALA A 141 -15.91 7.93 -9.51
C ALA A 141 -15.00 9.11 -9.88
N GLY A 142 -13.84 9.22 -9.22
CA GLY A 142 -12.85 10.27 -9.48
C GLY A 142 -11.69 10.26 -8.49
N ILE A 143 -10.66 11.06 -8.81
CA ILE A 143 -9.47 11.22 -7.97
C ILE A 143 -9.23 12.70 -7.73
N HIS A 144 -9.25 13.10 -6.47
CA HIS A 144 -8.92 14.44 -6.01
C HIS A 144 -7.50 14.42 -5.41
N THR A 145 -6.62 15.28 -5.90
CA THR A 145 -5.26 15.38 -5.38
C THR A 145 -5.05 16.69 -4.65
N VAL A 146 -4.45 16.62 -3.46
CA VAL A 146 -4.03 17.82 -2.73
C VAL A 146 -2.58 18.16 -3.05
N THR A 147 -2.24 19.47 -3.02
CA THR A 147 -0.89 19.94 -3.37
C THR A 147 0.20 19.42 -2.45
N PRO A 148 0.03 19.39 -1.09
CA PRO A 148 1.02 18.80 -0.22
C PRO A 148 1.18 17.30 -0.48
N THR A 149 2.42 16.84 -0.44
CA THR A 149 2.72 15.39 -0.45
C THR A 149 2.29 14.74 0.85
N GLY A 150 2.11 13.40 0.86
CA GLY A 150 1.81 12.67 2.08
C GLY A 150 2.82 12.92 3.21
N ALA A 151 4.11 13.10 2.89
CA ALA A 151 5.13 13.44 3.87
C ALA A 151 4.94 14.85 4.47
N GLN A 152 4.58 15.83 3.65
CA GLN A 152 4.28 17.20 4.12
C GLN A 152 3.01 17.24 4.98
N LEU A 153 1.99 16.49 4.60
CA LEU A 153 0.76 16.36 5.40
C LEU A 153 1.03 15.69 6.74
N ALA A 154 1.87 14.67 6.79
CA ALA A 154 2.26 14.01 8.04
C ALA A 154 3.07 14.92 8.98
N ALA A 155 3.79 15.93 8.44
CA ALA A 155 4.58 16.87 9.23
C ALA A 155 3.73 17.90 10.00
N ASP A 156 2.51 18.21 9.53
CA ASP A 156 1.55 19.11 10.22
C ASP A 156 0.15 18.47 10.25
N PRO A 157 -0.13 17.58 11.22
CA PRO A 157 -1.40 16.86 11.31
C PRO A 157 -2.62 17.78 11.53
N VAL A 158 -2.44 18.95 12.15
CA VAL A 158 -3.54 19.89 12.42
C VAL A 158 -4.00 20.56 11.14
N ALA A 159 -3.06 21.15 10.37
CA ALA A 159 -3.38 21.74 9.08
C ALA A 159 -3.85 20.69 8.08
N ALA A 160 -3.24 19.47 8.11
CA ALA A 160 -3.61 18.35 7.25
C ALA A 160 -5.07 17.92 7.48
N ARG A 161 -5.55 17.88 8.73
CA ARG A 161 -6.91 17.47 9.06
C ARG A 161 -7.95 18.34 8.34
N ALA A 162 -7.89 19.66 8.47
CA ALA A 162 -8.85 20.57 7.85
C ALA A 162 -8.82 20.49 6.32
N LEU A 163 -7.61 20.46 5.74
CA LEU A 163 -7.42 20.34 4.30
C LEU A 163 -7.99 19.01 3.76
N LEU A 164 -7.69 17.89 4.42
CA LEU A 164 -8.12 16.56 3.96
C LEU A 164 -9.63 16.36 4.16
N ALA A 165 -10.21 16.87 5.26
CA ALA A 165 -11.65 16.83 5.45
C ALA A 165 -12.39 17.59 4.34
N ALA A 166 -11.94 18.81 4.03
CA ALA A 166 -12.51 19.60 2.93
C ALA A 166 -12.34 18.90 1.57
N ALA A 167 -11.17 18.34 1.30
CA ALA A 167 -10.89 17.62 0.05
C ALA A 167 -11.75 16.35 -0.08
N CYS A 168 -11.92 15.58 0.99
CA CYS A 168 -12.77 14.39 1.01
C CYS A 168 -14.25 14.76 0.80
N GLN A 169 -14.74 15.80 1.50
CA GLN A 169 -16.11 16.26 1.32
C GLN A 169 -16.37 16.79 -0.10
N ALA A 170 -15.41 17.53 -0.68
CA ALA A 170 -15.48 17.96 -2.07
C ALA A 170 -15.52 16.77 -3.03
N ALA A 171 -14.67 15.75 -2.83
CA ALA A 171 -14.64 14.56 -3.66
C ALA A 171 -15.97 13.78 -3.61
N VAL A 172 -16.63 13.70 -2.43
CA VAL A 172 -17.99 13.11 -2.32
C VAL A 172 -18.98 13.86 -3.18
N GLN A 173 -18.98 15.19 -3.12
CA GLN A 173 -19.94 16.03 -3.82
C GLN A 173 -19.70 16.06 -5.34
N ASP A 174 -18.47 16.34 -5.75
CA ASP A 174 -18.09 16.55 -7.15
C ASP A 174 -18.19 15.25 -7.97
N PHE A 175 -17.83 14.13 -7.38
CA PHE A 175 -17.87 12.82 -8.05
C PHE A 175 -19.10 11.99 -7.72
N ARG A 176 -19.97 12.47 -6.81
CA ARG A 176 -21.15 11.71 -6.31
C ARG A 176 -20.72 10.32 -5.82
N ALA A 177 -19.68 10.29 -5.00
CA ALA A 177 -19.11 9.06 -4.50
C ALA A 177 -19.84 8.59 -3.22
N ASP A 178 -20.05 7.27 -3.12
CA ASP A 178 -20.67 6.61 -1.95
C ASP A 178 -19.66 6.36 -0.82
N ALA A 179 -18.34 6.39 -1.14
CA ALA A 179 -17.24 6.31 -0.19
C ALA A 179 -16.03 7.11 -0.70
N VAL A 180 -15.13 7.50 0.20
CA VAL A 180 -13.87 8.16 -0.14
C VAL A 180 -12.70 7.38 0.44
N ILE A 181 -11.70 7.08 -0.38
CA ILE A 181 -10.43 6.52 0.08
C ILE A 181 -9.48 7.66 0.39
N LEU A 182 -9.01 7.75 1.62
CA LEU A 182 -7.85 8.56 1.99
C LEU A 182 -6.59 7.73 1.77
N GLY A 183 -5.96 7.93 0.61
CA GLY A 183 -4.90 7.07 0.10
C GLY A 183 -3.51 7.62 0.36
N GLY A 184 -2.68 6.84 1.04
CA GLY A 184 -1.26 7.15 1.26
C GLY A 184 -0.74 6.67 2.61
N ALA A 185 0.43 6.03 2.62
CA ALA A 185 1.06 5.57 3.86
C ALA A 185 1.31 6.69 4.88
N GLY A 186 1.65 7.89 4.40
CA GLY A 186 1.83 9.08 5.24
C GLY A 186 0.53 9.68 5.80
N LEU A 187 -0.64 9.15 5.39
CA LEU A 187 -1.97 9.63 5.84
C LEU A 187 -2.63 8.65 6.81
N ALA A 188 -1.90 7.62 7.24
CA ALA A 188 -2.40 6.60 8.15
C ALA A 188 -3.00 7.22 9.43
N GLY A 189 -4.19 6.77 9.81
CA GLY A 189 -4.92 7.23 11.00
C GLY A 189 -5.67 8.54 10.83
N LEU A 190 -5.49 9.31 9.76
CA LEU A 190 -6.18 10.59 9.56
C LEU A 190 -7.65 10.38 9.14
N ALA A 191 -8.00 9.29 8.47
CA ALA A 191 -9.38 9.02 8.07
C ALA A 191 -10.36 9.05 9.26
N GLN A 192 -10.01 8.43 10.38
CA GLN A 192 -10.83 8.43 11.59
C GLN A 192 -11.02 9.84 12.18
N LEU A 193 -9.99 10.68 12.08
CA LEU A 193 -10.01 12.05 12.62
C LEU A 193 -10.90 12.98 11.82
N ILE A 194 -11.09 12.71 10.51
CA ILE A 194 -11.90 13.55 9.63
C ILE A 194 -13.29 12.97 9.34
N GLN A 195 -13.59 11.74 9.76
CA GLN A 195 -14.84 11.06 9.43
C GLN A 195 -16.08 11.88 9.79
N ALA A 196 -16.07 12.57 10.91
CA ALA A 196 -17.21 13.38 11.35
C ALA A 196 -17.48 14.61 10.45
N ASP A 197 -16.47 15.02 9.68
CA ASP A 197 -16.52 16.19 8.79
C ASP A 197 -16.84 15.80 7.34
N VAL A 198 -17.03 14.49 7.04
CA VAL A 198 -17.29 13.96 5.69
C VAL A 198 -18.58 13.14 5.68
N SER A 199 -19.46 13.43 4.72
CA SER A 199 -20.81 12.85 4.62
C SER A 199 -20.88 11.40 4.13
N ALA A 200 -19.74 10.82 3.71
CA ALA A 200 -19.61 9.43 3.26
C ALA A 200 -18.51 8.71 4.08
N PRO A 201 -18.48 7.36 4.10
CA PRO A 201 -17.40 6.61 4.73
C PRO A 201 -16.03 7.01 4.18
N VAL A 202 -15.09 7.29 5.09
CA VAL A 202 -13.68 7.57 4.73
C VAL A 202 -12.83 6.35 5.04
N ILE A 203 -12.31 5.72 4.00
CA ILE A 203 -11.52 4.49 4.07
C ILE A 203 -10.03 4.86 4.26
N ASP A 204 -9.45 4.41 5.37
CA ASP A 204 -7.99 4.49 5.60
C ASP A 204 -7.29 3.36 4.87
N SER A 205 -6.41 3.69 3.92
CA SER A 205 -5.73 2.70 3.10
C SER A 205 -4.82 1.76 3.89
N VAL A 206 -4.20 2.22 4.98
CA VAL A 206 -3.31 1.38 5.81
C VAL A 206 -4.12 0.41 6.67
N LEU A 207 -5.24 0.87 7.22
CA LEU A 207 -6.14 0.02 7.99
C LEU A 207 -6.83 -1.02 7.10
N ALA A 208 -7.32 -0.61 5.93
CA ALA A 208 -7.90 -1.52 4.94
C ALA A 208 -6.88 -2.57 4.49
N GLY A 209 -5.65 -2.16 4.14
CA GLY A 209 -4.55 -3.04 3.76
C GLY A 209 -4.23 -4.07 4.85
N THR A 210 -4.14 -3.62 6.11
CA THR A 210 -3.86 -4.50 7.24
C THR A 210 -4.96 -5.55 7.44
N ARG A 211 -6.24 -5.13 7.43
CA ARG A 211 -7.38 -6.05 7.55
C ARG A 211 -7.40 -7.08 6.42
N GLN A 212 -7.27 -6.63 5.18
CA GLN A 212 -7.31 -7.50 4.00
C GLN A 212 -6.17 -8.50 3.99
N ALA A 213 -4.94 -8.09 4.34
CA ALA A 213 -3.80 -8.99 4.43
C ALA A 213 -4.01 -10.09 5.48
N LEU A 214 -4.57 -9.76 6.65
CA LEU A 214 -4.87 -10.74 7.69
C LEU A 214 -6.02 -11.68 7.31
N LEU A 215 -7.03 -11.21 6.60
CA LEU A 215 -8.09 -12.05 6.03
C LEU A 215 -7.52 -13.04 5.00
N ALA A 216 -6.66 -12.56 4.11
CA ALA A 216 -5.98 -13.40 3.12
C ALA A 216 -5.06 -14.45 3.76
N ALA A 217 -4.34 -14.09 4.84
CA ALA A 217 -3.55 -15.03 5.64
C ALA A 217 -4.43 -16.13 6.25
N ALA A 218 -5.59 -15.77 6.80
CA ALA A 218 -6.52 -16.72 7.38
C ALA A 218 -7.11 -17.69 6.34
N ALA A 219 -7.32 -17.21 5.11
CA ALA A 219 -7.85 -18.01 4.01
C ALA A 219 -6.78 -18.84 3.29
N GLY A 220 -5.48 -18.64 3.56
CA GLY A 220 -4.39 -19.37 2.91
C GLY A 220 -4.32 -19.15 1.38
N THR A 221 -4.58 -17.94 0.90
CA THR A 221 -4.75 -17.64 -0.53
C THR A 221 -3.47 -17.44 -1.33
N GLY A 222 -2.28 -17.57 -0.72
CA GLY A 222 -0.99 -17.49 -1.42
C GLY A 222 -0.83 -18.64 -2.42
N LYS A 223 -0.59 -18.31 -3.70
CA LYS A 223 -0.49 -19.31 -4.78
C LYS A 223 0.78 -19.16 -5.63
N GLY A 224 1.67 -18.27 -5.25
CA GLY A 224 2.91 -18.03 -5.99
C GLY A 224 3.87 -19.20 -5.92
N ARG A 225 4.84 -19.23 -6.83
CA ARG A 225 5.78 -20.36 -7.02
C ARG A 225 6.83 -20.48 -5.93
N GLY A 226 7.07 -19.41 -5.19
CA GLY A 226 8.09 -19.34 -4.13
C GLY A 226 9.49 -18.99 -4.64
N HIS A 227 9.63 -18.71 -5.93
CA HIS A 227 10.88 -18.29 -6.58
C HIS A 227 10.58 -17.48 -7.85
N PHE A 228 11.56 -16.76 -8.33
CA PHE A 228 11.49 -16.11 -9.65
C PHE A 228 11.89 -17.13 -10.74
N ASP A 229 11.12 -17.23 -11.81
CA ASP A 229 11.42 -18.13 -12.95
C ASP A 229 12.43 -17.52 -13.92
N VAL A 230 13.44 -16.81 -13.40
CA VAL A 230 14.46 -16.15 -14.21
C VAL A 230 15.83 -16.27 -13.54
N ARG A 231 16.88 -16.23 -14.35
CA ARG A 231 18.25 -16.05 -13.87
C ARG A 231 18.53 -14.57 -13.79
N TRP A 232 18.72 -14.09 -12.59
CA TRP A 232 19.07 -12.70 -12.36
C TRP A 232 20.56 -12.44 -12.60
N GLN A 233 20.86 -11.24 -13.12
CA GLN A 233 22.23 -10.72 -13.24
C GLN A 233 22.24 -9.29 -12.65
N GLN A 234 23.32 -8.97 -11.92
CA GLN A 234 23.56 -7.63 -11.37
C GLN A 234 22.41 -7.09 -10.47
N VAL A 235 21.72 -7.98 -9.78
CA VAL A 235 20.77 -7.67 -8.70
C VAL A 235 21.37 -8.09 -7.36
N SER A 236 20.66 -7.90 -6.27
CA SER A 236 21.11 -8.33 -4.93
C SER A 236 21.33 -9.85 -4.87
N ALA A 237 22.19 -10.28 -3.95
CA ALA A 237 22.45 -11.69 -3.71
C ALA A 237 21.17 -12.44 -3.31
N GLU A 238 20.33 -11.80 -2.50
CA GLU A 238 19.05 -12.34 -2.02
C GLU A 238 18.05 -12.55 -3.17
N MET A 239 17.94 -11.57 -4.09
CA MET A 239 17.13 -11.75 -5.30
C MET A 239 17.72 -12.84 -6.21
N THR A 240 19.03 -12.92 -6.34
CA THR A 240 19.70 -13.98 -7.10
C THR A 240 19.39 -15.35 -6.50
N GLY A 241 19.39 -15.47 -5.15
CA GLY A 241 19.07 -16.70 -4.44
C GLY A 241 17.63 -17.19 -4.60
N LEU A 242 16.69 -16.29 -4.93
CA LEU A 242 15.31 -16.65 -5.29
C LEU A 242 15.11 -16.87 -6.79
N GLY A 243 16.13 -16.67 -7.61
CA GLY A 243 16.13 -16.95 -9.05
C GLY A 243 16.36 -18.42 -9.35
N LEU A 244 16.36 -18.75 -10.66
CA LEU A 244 16.80 -20.06 -11.11
C LEU A 244 18.30 -20.22 -10.86
N PRO A 245 18.76 -21.43 -10.45
CA PRO A 245 20.18 -21.67 -10.22
C PRO A 245 20.99 -21.45 -11.49
N ALA A 246 22.29 -21.15 -11.33
CA ALA A 246 23.23 -21.16 -12.45
C ALA A 246 23.26 -22.56 -13.08
N ALA A 247 23.30 -22.62 -14.40
CA ALA A 247 23.41 -23.88 -15.13
C ALA A 247 24.79 -24.48 -14.95
#